data_257cb1efd37ff4f1a6c902cd0d48086d
#
_entry.id   257cb1efd37ff4f1a6c902cd0d48086d
#
_cell.length_a   1.000
_cell.length_b   1.000
_cell.length_c   1.000
_cell.angle_alpha   90.00
_cell.angle_beta   90.00
_cell.angle_gamma   90.00
#
_symmetry.space_group_name_H-M   'P 1'
#
loop_
_entity.id
_entity.type
_entity.pdbx_description
1 polymer ?
#
loop_
_entity_poly.entity_id
_entity_poly.type
_entity_poly.pdbx_seq_one_letter_code
_entity_poly.pdbx_strand_id
1 'polypeptide(L)'
;MGLKENWWRFNYHAIRLGFIPVAKRALLLRSNVEGEIPNIRPIMLAPVHRPSADVFALAEASKEFVSFVSTDSFGHNGVINFVQEKMTTAIGTVIWHQAGIGNPRKRAVVLAKDVEDRLDRRLITAAFTQGEYQYDSVESIEEGLIGLLKRYEFRHLKQKGHELRVPIVPVGIEYNRRGKGLEQSAVGKWLSKWIPFTPNWTIPALRTRITVRFGTAHYFEGQSARELAEEVMKEAAALSGIEFEA
;
A
#
# COMPACT_ATOMS: atom_id res chain seq x y z
N MET A 1 -20.47 -5.94 11.58
CA MET A 1 -19.05 -5.65 11.83
C MET A 1 -18.53 -6.60 12.89
N GLY A 2 -17.47 -7.39 12.60
CA GLY A 2 -16.94 -8.36 13.56
C GLY A 2 -15.98 -7.73 14.57
N LEU A 3 -15.83 -8.34 15.76
CA LEU A 3 -14.89 -7.88 16.81
C LEU A 3 -13.47 -7.65 16.28
N LYS A 4 -13.00 -8.54 15.39
CA LYS A 4 -11.68 -8.46 14.76
C LYS A 4 -11.52 -7.19 13.90
N GLU A 5 -12.53 -6.81 13.14
CA GLU A 5 -12.52 -5.60 12.32
C GLU A 5 -12.53 -4.33 13.17
N ASN A 6 -13.32 -4.29 14.24
CA ASN A 6 -13.33 -3.17 15.18
C ASN A 6 -11.95 -2.97 15.83
N TRP A 7 -11.26 -4.08 16.17
CA TRP A 7 -9.90 -4.06 16.68
C TRP A 7 -8.89 -3.48 15.67
N TRP A 8 -8.97 -3.89 14.42
CA TRP A 8 -8.10 -3.34 13.37
C TRP A 8 -8.32 -1.84 13.17
N ARG A 9 -9.59 -1.42 13.09
CA ARG A 9 -9.95 0.00 12.95
C ARG A 9 -9.47 0.82 14.14
N PHE A 10 -9.63 0.34 15.34
CA PHE A 10 -9.14 1.00 16.54
C PHE A 10 -7.62 1.20 16.48
N ASN A 11 -6.84 0.16 16.26
CA ASN A 11 -5.39 0.25 16.19
C ASN A 11 -4.92 1.15 15.03
N TYR A 12 -5.56 1.03 13.88
CA TYR A 12 -5.27 1.89 12.74
C TYR A 12 -5.48 3.37 13.06
N HIS A 13 -6.62 3.71 13.67
CA HIS A 13 -6.90 5.09 14.06
C HIS A 13 -6.00 5.57 15.20
N ALA A 14 -5.60 4.70 16.12
CA ALA A 14 -4.62 5.04 17.15
C ALA A 14 -3.26 5.42 16.54
N ILE A 15 -2.79 4.68 15.54
CA ILE A 15 -1.57 5.04 14.79
C ILE A 15 -1.78 6.34 14.01
N ARG A 16 -2.88 6.46 13.27
CA ARG A 16 -3.17 7.63 12.43
C ARG A 16 -3.31 8.92 13.24
N LEU A 17 -3.99 8.88 14.36
CA LEU A 17 -4.28 10.07 15.18
C LEU A 17 -3.23 10.33 16.26
N GLY A 18 -2.48 9.31 16.67
CA GLY A 18 -1.45 9.41 17.70
C GLY A 18 -0.04 9.48 17.10
N PHE A 19 0.42 8.40 16.48
CA PHE A 19 1.81 8.26 16.03
C PHE A 19 2.15 9.18 14.84
N ILE A 20 1.31 9.22 13.79
CA ILE A 20 1.61 9.98 12.56
C ILE A 20 1.79 11.47 12.85
N PRO A 21 0.91 12.16 13.59
CA PRO A 21 1.09 13.58 13.91
C PRO A 21 2.38 13.87 14.69
N VAL A 22 2.75 12.99 15.63
CA VAL A 22 4.00 13.12 16.40
C VAL A 22 5.22 12.97 15.48
N ALA A 23 5.24 11.95 14.64
CA ALA A 23 6.32 11.72 13.69
C ALA A 23 6.46 12.88 12.68
N LYS A 24 5.33 13.38 12.15
CA LYS A 24 5.32 14.55 11.27
C LYS A 24 5.89 15.80 11.95
N ARG A 25 5.49 16.03 13.20
CA ARG A 25 5.99 17.20 13.97
C ARG A 25 7.47 17.08 14.25
N ALA A 26 7.95 15.89 14.64
CA ALA A 26 9.36 15.62 14.90
C ALA A 26 10.24 15.82 13.65
N LEU A 27 9.74 15.43 12.49
CA LEU A 27 10.45 15.55 11.21
C LEU A 27 10.08 16.83 10.44
N LEU A 28 9.23 17.69 10.99
CA LEU A 28 8.72 18.91 10.35
C LEU A 28 8.11 18.63 8.96
N LEU A 29 7.49 17.47 8.79
CA LEU A 29 6.85 17.08 7.53
C LEU A 29 5.56 17.87 7.31
N ARG A 30 5.28 18.17 6.04
CA ARG A 30 3.99 18.72 5.61
C ARG A 30 3.35 17.75 4.65
N SER A 31 2.07 17.46 4.85
CA SER A 31 1.30 16.64 3.90
C SER A 31 0.23 17.48 3.22
N ASN A 32 0.00 17.17 1.97
CA ASN A 32 -1.08 17.67 1.13
C ASN A 32 -1.81 16.47 0.51
N VAL A 33 -3.10 16.62 0.26
CA VAL A 33 -3.93 15.59 -0.38
C VAL A 33 -4.65 16.23 -1.55
N GLU A 34 -4.54 15.63 -2.72
CA GLU A 34 -5.19 16.08 -3.95
C GLU A 34 -6.05 14.94 -4.50
N GLY A 35 -7.25 15.26 -4.97
CA GLY A 35 -8.24 14.27 -5.36
C GLY A 35 -8.95 13.63 -4.16
N GLU A 36 -9.82 12.69 -4.45
CA GLU A 36 -10.64 11.99 -3.45
C GLU A 36 -10.74 10.50 -3.77
N ILE A 37 -10.83 9.68 -2.73
CA ILE A 37 -11.15 8.26 -2.89
C ILE A 37 -12.65 8.17 -3.23
N PRO A 38 -13.03 7.53 -4.36
CA PRO A 38 -14.43 7.34 -4.71
C PRO A 38 -15.22 6.66 -3.58
N ASN A 39 -16.45 7.11 -3.34
CA ASN A 39 -17.32 6.52 -2.32
C ASN A 39 -17.99 5.22 -2.82
N ILE A 40 -17.20 4.35 -3.42
CA ILE A 40 -17.62 3.03 -3.92
C ILE A 40 -16.86 1.99 -3.11
N ARG A 41 -17.55 0.93 -2.67
CA ARG A 41 -16.91 -0.15 -1.90
C ARG A 41 -17.38 -1.50 -2.43
N PRO A 42 -16.47 -2.49 -2.48
CA PRO A 42 -15.04 -2.43 -2.15
C PRO A 42 -14.23 -1.62 -3.16
N ILE A 43 -13.01 -1.22 -2.80
CA ILE A 43 -12.09 -0.45 -3.65
C ILE A 43 -10.65 -0.91 -3.41
N MET A 44 -9.83 -0.93 -4.46
CA MET A 44 -8.40 -1.14 -4.36
C MET A 44 -7.64 0.15 -4.68
N LEU A 45 -6.73 0.54 -3.82
CA LEU A 45 -5.75 1.59 -4.07
C LEU A 45 -4.45 0.95 -4.56
N ALA A 46 -3.89 1.49 -5.62
CA ALA A 46 -2.63 1.04 -6.22
C ALA A 46 -1.58 2.16 -6.12
N PRO A 47 -0.94 2.35 -4.96
CA PRO A 47 0.09 3.35 -4.78
C PRO A 47 1.42 2.91 -5.37
N VAL A 48 2.22 3.90 -5.82
CA VAL A 48 3.65 3.71 -6.06
C VAL A 48 4.36 3.54 -4.71
N HIS A 49 5.30 2.58 -4.63
CA HIS A 49 6.06 2.30 -3.41
C HIS A 49 7.48 2.81 -3.51
N ARG A 50 7.75 3.91 -2.84
CA ARG A 50 9.08 4.56 -2.83
C ARG A 50 9.78 4.38 -1.49
N PRO A 51 9.36 4.98 -0.37
CA PRO A 51 9.85 4.69 0.97
C PRO A 51 8.79 4.00 1.83
N SER A 52 9.20 3.42 2.95
CA SER A 52 8.27 2.87 3.95
C SER A 52 7.28 3.90 4.52
N ALA A 53 7.58 5.20 4.35
CA ALA A 53 6.69 6.28 4.77
C ALA A 53 5.39 6.35 3.95
N ASP A 54 5.32 5.72 2.77
CA ASP A 54 4.14 5.71 1.90
C ASP A 54 2.90 5.15 2.60
N VAL A 55 3.08 4.09 3.41
CA VAL A 55 2.00 3.49 4.19
C VAL A 55 1.37 4.53 5.15
N PHE A 56 2.20 5.32 5.82
CA PHE A 56 1.74 6.36 6.75
C PHE A 56 1.13 7.55 6.01
N ALA A 57 1.72 7.96 4.88
CA ALA A 57 1.20 9.03 4.05
C ALA A 57 -0.20 8.67 3.51
N LEU A 58 -0.36 7.45 2.99
CA LEU A 58 -1.63 6.96 2.49
C LEU A 58 -2.66 6.78 3.62
N ALA A 59 -2.26 6.27 4.78
CA ALA A 59 -3.12 6.13 5.95
C ALA A 59 -3.64 7.49 6.45
N GLU A 60 -2.83 8.53 6.39
CA GLU A 60 -3.25 9.90 6.72
C GLU A 60 -4.20 10.46 5.67
N ALA A 61 -3.86 10.33 4.39
CA ALA A 61 -4.60 10.90 3.27
C ALA A 61 -6.00 10.30 3.11
N SER A 62 -6.12 8.99 3.33
CA SER A 62 -7.39 8.27 3.16
C SER A 62 -8.48 8.67 4.14
N LYS A 63 -8.12 9.16 5.33
CA LYS A 63 -9.03 9.45 6.47
C LYS A 63 -9.87 8.25 6.93
N GLU A 64 -9.91 7.18 6.17
CA GLU A 64 -10.64 5.95 6.43
C GLU A 64 -9.68 4.80 6.75
N PHE A 65 -10.23 3.69 7.22
CA PHE A 65 -9.46 2.47 7.44
C PHE A 65 -9.03 1.86 6.10
N VAL A 66 -7.73 1.70 5.91
CA VAL A 66 -7.12 1.03 4.76
C VAL A 66 -6.46 -0.27 5.21
N SER A 67 -6.84 -1.38 4.60
CA SER A 67 -6.16 -2.66 4.77
C SER A 67 -5.04 -2.78 3.74
N PHE A 68 -3.80 -2.76 4.20
CA PHE A 68 -2.64 -2.89 3.32
C PHE A 68 -2.35 -4.35 2.98
N VAL A 69 -1.82 -4.58 1.80
CA VAL A 69 -1.16 -5.84 1.43
C VAL A 69 0.34 -5.61 1.54
N SER A 70 1.02 -6.42 2.32
CA SER A 70 2.45 -6.30 2.58
C SER A 70 3.12 -7.68 2.57
N THR A 71 4.44 -7.71 2.46
CA THR A 71 5.23 -8.94 2.56
C THR A 71 5.65 -9.20 3.99
N ASP A 72 6.06 -10.43 4.32
CA ASP A 72 6.66 -10.79 5.61
C ASP A 72 8.18 -10.52 5.66
N SER A 73 8.75 -10.06 4.56
CA SER A 73 10.18 -9.78 4.44
C SER A 73 10.54 -8.37 4.89
N PHE A 74 10.36 -8.08 6.19
CA PHE A 74 10.65 -6.76 6.75
C PHE A 74 12.10 -6.57 7.23
N GLY A 75 12.93 -7.60 7.23
CA GLY A 75 14.30 -7.52 7.69
C GLY A 75 14.93 -8.90 7.94
N HIS A 76 16.22 -8.91 8.28
CA HIS A 76 17.01 -10.13 8.42
C HIS A 76 16.96 -10.78 9.80
N ASN A 77 16.26 -10.21 10.77
CA ASN A 77 16.25 -10.70 12.15
C ASN A 77 14.84 -11.20 12.56
N GLY A 78 14.75 -12.47 12.95
CA GLY A 78 13.48 -13.14 13.26
C GLY A 78 12.64 -12.49 14.36
N VAL A 79 13.25 -11.88 15.38
CA VAL A 79 12.52 -11.20 16.47
C VAL A 79 11.79 -9.97 15.94
N ILE A 80 12.40 -9.24 15.03
CA ILE A 80 11.83 -8.01 14.51
C ILE A 80 10.79 -8.28 13.44
N ASN A 81 11.04 -9.25 12.59
CA ASN A 81 10.00 -9.73 11.67
C ASN A 81 8.75 -10.14 12.46
N PHE A 82 8.93 -10.84 13.59
CA PHE A 82 7.81 -11.21 14.45
C PHE A 82 7.07 -9.98 15.03
N VAL A 83 7.78 -9.01 15.58
CA VAL A 83 7.17 -7.78 16.14
C VAL A 83 6.47 -7.01 15.04
N GLN A 84 7.10 -6.83 13.90
CA GLN A 84 6.56 -6.11 12.75
C GLN A 84 5.33 -6.80 12.16
N GLU A 85 5.36 -8.13 12.02
CA GLU A 85 4.20 -8.93 11.62
C GLU A 85 3.03 -8.77 12.60
N LYS A 86 3.29 -8.78 13.91
CA LYS A 86 2.24 -8.56 14.92
C LYS A 86 1.66 -7.15 14.84
N MET A 87 2.51 -6.14 14.66
CA MET A 87 2.04 -4.75 14.51
C MET A 87 1.22 -4.56 13.24
N THR A 88 1.69 -5.04 12.09
CA THR A 88 0.98 -4.94 10.82
C THR A 88 -0.33 -5.73 10.82
N THR A 89 -0.33 -6.93 11.40
CA THR A 89 -1.55 -7.73 11.57
C THR A 89 -2.56 -7.03 12.49
N ALA A 90 -2.09 -6.33 13.55
CA ALA A 90 -2.96 -5.61 14.47
C ALA A 90 -3.71 -4.44 13.82
N ILE A 91 -3.19 -3.89 12.72
CA ILE A 91 -3.85 -2.85 11.90
C ILE A 91 -4.58 -3.42 10.68
N GLY A 92 -4.76 -4.73 10.60
CA GLY A 92 -5.54 -5.38 9.53
C GLY A 92 -4.80 -5.55 8.20
N THR A 93 -3.47 -5.44 8.19
CA THR A 93 -2.66 -5.72 7.00
C THR A 93 -2.76 -7.19 6.63
N VAL A 94 -2.90 -7.46 5.34
CA VAL A 94 -2.80 -8.80 4.76
C VAL A 94 -1.32 -9.08 4.49
N ILE A 95 -0.80 -10.18 5.04
CA ILE A 95 0.61 -10.54 4.92
C ILE A 95 0.81 -11.57 3.81
N TRP A 96 1.64 -11.21 2.83
CA TRP A 96 2.17 -12.14 1.86
C TRP A 96 3.42 -12.82 2.41
N HIS A 97 3.33 -14.09 2.74
CA HIS A 97 4.47 -14.87 3.21
C HIS A 97 5.38 -15.26 2.03
N GLN A 98 6.51 -14.58 1.87
CA GLN A 98 7.50 -14.87 0.82
C GLN A 98 8.44 -16.01 1.18
N ALA A 99 8.85 -16.11 2.44
CA ALA A 99 9.83 -17.07 2.92
C ALA A 99 9.22 -18.15 3.84
N GLY A 100 9.73 -19.39 3.72
CA GLY A 100 9.69 -20.39 4.79
C GLY A 100 8.43 -21.23 4.94
N ILE A 101 7.30 -20.92 4.36
CA ILE A 101 6.08 -21.72 4.54
C ILE A 101 5.60 -22.30 3.23
N GLY A 102 6.05 -23.52 2.91
CA GLY A 102 5.40 -24.41 1.96
C GLY A 102 5.43 -23.96 0.48
N ASN A 103 4.62 -24.62 -0.30
CA ASN A 103 4.50 -24.43 -1.75
C ASN A 103 4.00 -23.02 -2.11
N PRO A 104 4.63 -22.32 -3.08
CA PRO A 104 4.21 -20.99 -3.57
C PRO A 104 2.72 -20.90 -3.92
N ARG A 105 2.14 -21.97 -4.49
CA ARG A 105 0.71 -22.04 -4.80
C ARG A 105 -0.17 -21.94 -3.55
N LYS A 106 0.20 -22.59 -2.45
CA LYS A 106 -0.56 -22.51 -1.19
C LYS A 106 -0.53 -21.09 -0.63
N ARG A 107 0.62 -20.42 -0.70
CA ARG A 107 0.77 -19.02 -0.26
C ARG A 107 -0.11 -18.09 -1.08
N ALA A 108 -0.10 -18.22 -2.40
CA ALA A 108 -0.97 -17.43 -3.27
C ALA A 108 -2.46 -17.63 -2.96
N VAL A 109 -2.88 -18.85 -2.64
CA VAL A 109 -4.27 -19.15 -2.24
C VAL A 109 -4.63 -18.47 -0.91
N VAL A 110 -3.73 -18.48 0.07
CA VAL A 110 -3.95 -17.80 1.37
C VAL A 110 -4.09 -16.29 1.16
N LEU A 111 -3.15 -15.68 0.42
CA LEU A 111 -3.23 -14.25 0.09
C LEU A 111 -4.54 -13.91 -0.60
N ALA A 112 -4.90 -14.69 -1.63
CA ALA A 112 -6.13 -14.47 -2.38
C ALA A 112 -7.35 -14.47 -1.44
N LYS A 113 -7.43 -15.46 -0.56
CA LYS A 113 -8.53 -15.61 0.42
C LYS A 113 -8.58 -14.40 1.38
N ASP A 114 -7.43 -13.96 1.86
CA ASP A 114 -7.37 -12.83 2.79
C ASP A 114 -7.74 -11.51 2.12
N VAL A 115 -7.29 -11.27 0.89
CA VAL A 115 -7.71 -10.09 0.11
C VAL A 115 -9.21 -10.14 -0.18
N GLU A 116 -9.73 -11.30 -0.61
CA GLU A 116 -11.16 -11.49 -0.85
C GLU A 116 -12.00 -11.23 0.41
N ASP A 117 -11.55 -11.68 1.59
CA ASP A 117 -12.22 -11.36 2.87
C ASP A 117 -12.31 -9.84 3.10
N ARG A 118 -11.29 -9.08 2.70
CA ARG A 118 -11.34 -7.60 2.78
C ARG A 118 -12.33 -6.99 1.80
N LEU A 119 -12.37 -7.49 0.57
CA LEU A 119 -13.30 -7.04 -0.45
C LEU A 119 -14.76 -7.39 -0.07
N ASP A 120 -15.01 -8.60 0.45
CA ASP A 120 -16.33 -9.02 0.94
C ASP A 120 -16.83 -8.15 2.10
N ARG A 121 -15.91 -7.67 2.94
CA ARG A 121 -16.21 -6.69 4.00
C ARG A 121 -16.34 -5.26 3.49
N ARG A 122 -16.24 -5.03 2.19
CA ARG A 122 -16.33 -3.73 1.55
C ARG A 122 -15.30 -2.73 2.08
N LEU A 123 -14.08 -3.19 2.37
CA LEU A 123 -12.99 -2.36 2.85
C LEU A 123 -12.22 -1.71 1.71
N ILE A 124 -11.52 -0.61 2.03
CA ILE A 124 -10.46 -0.08 1.19
C ILE A 124 -9.25 -0.99 1.36
N THR A 125 -8.75 -1.54 0.25
CA THR A 125 -7.53 -2.34 0.25
C THR A 125 -6.46 -1.60 -0.53
N ALA A 126 -5.25 -1.51 -0.01
CA ALA A 126 -4.11 -0.90 -0.71
C ALA A 126 -3.04 -1.95 -0.98
N ALA A 127 -2.59 -2.02 -2.22
CA ALA A 127 -1.57 -2.95 -2.66
C ALA A 127 -0.52 -2.26 -3.50
N PHE A 128 0.75 -2.40 -3.10
CA PHE A 128 1.89 -1.88 -3.83
C PHE A 128 2.25 -2.88 -4.94
N THR A 129 1.80 -2.59 -6.15
CA THR A 129 1.90 -3.51 -7.31
C THR A 129 3.29 -3.54 -7.96
N GLN A 130 4.26 -2.81 -7.44
CA GLN A 130 5.66 -2.88 -7.88
C GLN A 130 6.42 -4.07 -7.29
N GLY A 131 5.91 -4.68 -6.21
CA GLY A 131 6.55 -5.79 -5.51
C GLY A 131 7.73 -5.38 -4.61
N GLU A 132 8.42 -4.29 -4.94
CA GLU A 132 9.56 -3.74 -4.20
C GLU A 132 9.58 -2.20 -4.23
N TYR A 133 10.51 -1.61 -3.48
CA TYR A 133 10.70 -0.14 -3.46
C TYR A 133 11.37 0.33 -4.76
N GLN A 134 10.75 1.28 -5.45
CA GLN A 134 11.27 1.89 -6.68
C GLN A 134 11.21 3.42 -6.54
N TYR A 135 12.37 4.06 -6.47
CA TYR A 135 12.48 5.46 -6.00
C TYR A 135 12.23 6.50 -7.08
N ASP A 136 12.81 6.33 -8.25
CA ASP A 136 12.87 7.36 -9.29
C ASP A 136 12.05 7.00 -10.54
N SER A 137 11.81 5.72 -10.77
CA SER A 137 11.01 5.20 -11.88
C SER A 137 10.20 3.98 -11.43
N VAL A 138 9.18 3.60 -12.22
CA VAL A 138 8.48 2.32 -12.11
C VAL A 138 9.07 1.38 -13.16
N GLU A 139 9.92 0.44 -12.71
CA GLU A 139 10.66 -0.49 -13.58
C GLU A 139 10.02 -1.88 -13.66
N SER A 140 9.20 -2.24 -12.67
CA SER A 140 8.54 -3.54 -12.62
C SER A 140 7.13 -3.43 -12.07
N ILE A 141 6.28 -4.36 -12.51
CA ILE A 141 4.88 -4.43 -12.10
C ILE A 141 4.50 -5.88 -11.79
N GLU A 142 3.90 -6.06 -10.63
CA GLU A 142 3.32 -7.32 -10.17
C GLU A 142 1.81 -7.36 -10.50
N GLU A 143 1.44 -8.00 -11.59
CA GLU A 143 0.03 -8.10 -12.03
C GLU A 143 -0.83 -9.01 -11.14
N GLY A 144 -0.22 -9.83 -10.28
CA GLY A 144 -0.88 -10.88 -9.53
C GLY A 144 -2.07 -10.42 -8.67
N LEU A 145 -1.95 -9.25 -8.03
CA LEU A 145 -3.02 -8.68 -7.21
C LEU A 145 -4.18 -8.14 -8.06
N ILE A 146 -3.87 -7.52 -9.20
CA ILE A 146 -4.90 -7.06 -10.16
C ILE A 146 -5.60 -8.26 -10.81
N GLY A 147 -4.85 -9.31 -11.16
CA GLY A 147 -5.43 -10.57 -11.65
C GLY A 147 -6.31 -11.29 -10.60
N LEU A 148 -6.03 -11.08 -9.32
CA LEU A 148 -6.88 -11.57 -8.24
C LEU A 148 -8.23 -10.85 -8.20
N LEU A 149 -8.27 -9.53 -8.43
CA LEU A 149 -9.53 -8.77 -8.51
C LEU A 149 -10.40 -9.27 -9.66
N LYS A 150 -9.82 -9.50 -10.85
CA LYS A 150 -10.56 -10.07 -12.00
C LYS A 150 -11.22 -11.41 -11.65
N ARG A 151 -10.49 -12.27 -10.93
CA ARG A 151 -11.04 -13.56 -10.46
C ARG A 151 -12.12 -13.39 -9.39
N TYR A 152 -11.97 -12.43 -8.51
CA TYR A 152 -12.96 -12.09 -7.48
C TYR A 152 -14.26 -11.61 -8.12
N GLU A 153 -14.22 -10.67 -9.06
CA GLU A 153 -15.39 -10.17 -9.80
C GLU A 153 -16.12 -11.29 -10.53
N PHE A 154 -15.37 -12.13 -11.27
CA PHE A 154 -15.94 -13.29 -11.96
C PHE A 154 -16.60 -14.28 -11.00
N ARG A 155 -15.97 -14.56 -9.86
CA ARG A 155 -16.55 -15.44 -8.84
C ARG A 155 -17.81 -14.83 -8.23
N HIS A 156 -17.80 -13.54 -7.93
CA HIS A 156 -18.96 -12.83 -7.41
C HIS A 156 -20.14 -12.89 -8.36
N LEU A 157 -19.93 -12.65 -9.65
CA LEU A 157 -20.95 -12.79 -10.68
C LEU A 157 -21.53 -14.23 -10.67
N LYS A 158 -20.66 -15.25 -10.64
CA LYS A 158 -21.08 -16.66 -10.67
C LYS A 158 -21.87 -17.09 -9.42
N GLN A 159 -21.53 -16.55 -8.25
CA GLN A 159 -22.15 -16.92 -6.97
C GLN A 159 -23.39 -16.11 -6.62
N LYS A 160 -23.39 -14.83 -6.97
CA LYS A 160 -24.44 -13.88 -6.58
C LYS A 160 -25.38 -13.50 -7.72
N GLY A 161 -25.03 -13.82 -8.97
CA GLY A 161 -25.85 -13.54 -10.15
C GLY A 161 -25.91 -12.07 -10.57
N HIS A 162 -25.12 -11.20 -9.94
CA HIS A 162 -25.00 -9.80 -10.33
C HIS A 162 -23.54 -9.36 -10.46
N GLU A 163 -23.30 -8.46 -11.39
CA GLU A 163 -21.95 -7.93 -11.65
C GLU A 163 -21.49 -7.05 -10.49
N LEU A 164 -20.29 -7.30 -10.04
CA LEU A 164 -19.57 -6.42 -9.12
C LEU A 164 -18.31 -5.96 -9.84
N ARG A 165 -18.09 -4.67 -9.93
CA ARG A 165 -16.85 -4.07 -10.42
C ARG A 165 -16.10 -3.42 -9.29
N VAL A 166 -14.87 -3.82 -9.07
CA VAL A 166 -13.99 -3.25 -8.04
C VAL A 166 -13.12 -2.17 -8.66
N PRO A 167 -13.35 -0.89 -8.34
CA PRO A 167 -12.50 0.16 -8.85
C PRO A 167 -11.07 0.03 -8.33
N ILE A 168 -10.09 0.24 -9.21
CA ILE A 168 -8.67 0.33 -8.89
C ILE A 168 -8.29 1.79 -9.07
N VAL A 169 -7.85 2.42 -7.99
CA VAL A 169 -7.48 3.84 -7.98
C VAL A 169 -5.96 3.96 -7.89
N PRO A 170 -5.30 4.49 -8.92
CA PRO A 170 -3.88 4.82 -8.85
C PRO A 170 -3.64 5.89 -7.80
N VAL A 171 -2.56 5.74 -7.04
CA VAL A 171 -2.20 6.73 -6.03
C VAL A 171 -0.75 7.16 -6.21
N GLY A 172 -0.58 8.43 -6.50
CA GLY A 172 0.74 9.07 -6.51
C GLY A 172 1.13 9.56 -5.13
N ILE A 173 2.39 9.34 -4.76
CA ILE A 173 2.98 9.88 -3.53
C ILE A 173 4.27 10.61 -3.89
N GLU A 174 4.20 11.92 -3.92
CA GLU A 174 5.33 12.79 -4.24
C GLU A 174 6.01 13.28 -2.96
N TYR A 175 7.35 13.18 -2.95
CA TYR A 175 8.20 13.71 -1.90
C TYR A 175 9.00 14.88 -2.46
N ASN A 176 8.76 16.07 -1.95
CA ASN A 176 9.43 17.28 -2.41
C ASN A 176 10.05 18.06 -1.26
N ARG A 177 11.32 18.38 -1.40
CA ARG A 177 12.07 19.25 -0.49
C ARG A 177 12.85 20.29 -1.28
N ARG A 178 12.38 21.52 -1.30
CA ARG A 178 13.07 22.64 -1.99
C ARG A 178 13.39 22.31 -3.47
N GLY A 179 12.45 21.67 -4.18
CA GLY A 179 12.62 21.26 -5.57
C GLY A 179 13.45 19.98 -5.78
N LYS A 180 13.85 19.28 -4.72
CA LYS A 180 14.50 17.97 -4.79
C LYS A 180 13.51 16.88 -4.47
N GLY A 181 13.70 15.72 -5.09
CA GLY A 181 12.90 14.52 -4.84
C GLY A 181 13.17 13.90 -3.46
N LEU A 182 12.85 12.61 -3.35
CA LEU A 182 13.03 11.85 -2.11
C LEU A 182 14.51 11.80 -1.69
N GLU A 183 14.77 12.22 -0.45
CA GLU A 183 16.08 12.11 0.19
C GLU A 183 15.94 11.36 1.51
N GLN A 184 16.90 10.49 1.83
CA GLN A 184 17.01 9.91 3.15
C GLN A 184 17.39 10.99 4.17
N SER A 185 16.72 11.00 5.31
CA SER A 185 17.09 11.88 6.41
C SER A 185 18.44 11.48 7.02
N ALA A 186 19.20 12.45 7.53
CA ALA A 186 20.43 12.17 8.29
C ALA A 186 20.13 11.25 9.51
N VAL A 187 18.97 11.46 10.14
CA VAL A 187 18.47 10.60 11.24
C VAL A 187 18.20 9.19 10.73
N GLY A 188 17.54 9.02 9.58
CA GLY A 188 17.31 7.71 8.96
C GLY A 188 18.61 7.00 8.60
N LYS A 189 19.58 7.71 8.02
CA LYS A 189 20.93 7.19 7.73
C LYS A 189 21.68 6.79 9.00
N TRP A 190 21.54 7.56 10.06
CA TRP A 190 22.17 7.26 11.36
C TRP A 190 21.49 6.05 12.01
N LEU A 191 20.16 6.00 12.06
CA LEU A 191 19.41 4.88 12.60
C LEU A 191 19.69 3.57 11.83
N SER A 192 19.83 3.62 10.52
CA SER A 192 20.16 2.43 9.71
C SER A 192 21.51 1.82 10.04
N LYS A 193 22.44 2.57 10.65
CA LYS A 193 23.73 2.06 11.12
C LYS A 193 23.64 1.32 12.46
N TRP A 194 22.68 1.70 13.30
CA TRP A 194 22.58 1.20 14.67
C TRP A 194 21.44 0.20 14.87
N ILE A 195 20.42 0.33 14.05
CA ILE A 195 19.26 -0.55 14.10
C ILE A 195 19.34 -1.45 12.86
N PRO A 196 19.78 -2.72 13.00
CA PRO A 196 19.97 -3.62 11.86
C PRO A 196 18.68 -3.96 11.09
N PHE A 197 17.59 -3.27 11.37
CA PHE A 197 16.23 -3.49 10.90
C PHE A 197 15.75 -2.48 9.88
N THR A 198 16.59 -1.50 9.53
CA THR A 198 16.21 -0.39 8.66
C THR A 198 16.93 -0.34 7.32
N PRO A 199 17.48 -1.43 6.72
CA PRO A 199 18.13 -1.31 5.42
C PRO A 199 17.18 -0.73 4.36
N ASN A 200 15.87 -0.90 4.53
CA ASN A 200 14.84 -0.46 3.59
C ASN A 200 13.91 0.62 4.16
N TRP A 201 14.18 1.19 5.33
CA TRP A 201 13.38 2.28 5.89
C TRP A 201 13.93 3.63 5.45
N THR A 202 13.48 4.08 4.30
CA THR A 202 13.75 5.46 3.91
C THR A 202 12.83 6.38 4.70
N ILE A 203 13.42 7.15 5.61
CA ILE A 203 12.72 8.21 6.33
C ILE A 203 12.92 9.50 5.54
N PRO A 204 11.87 10.20 5.13
CA PRO A 204 11.99 11.45 4.41
C PRO A 204 12.85 12.45 5.18
N ALA A 205 13.63 13.24 4.46
CA ALA A 205 14.45 14.29 5.06
C ALA A 205 13.58 15.30 5.84
N LEU A 206 14.19 15.99 6.82
CA LEU A 206 13.50 17.04 7.56
C LEU A 206 12.89 18.09 6.62
N ARG A 207 11.66 18.54 6.93
CA ARG A 207 10.92 19.56 6.17
C ARG A 207 10.49 19.12 4.76
N THR A 208 10.42 17.83 4.50
CA THR A 208 9.86 17.31 3.25
C THR A 208 8.35 17.57 3.19
N ARG A 209 7.87 18.01 2.03
CA ARG A 209 6.45 18.03 1.70
C ARG A 209 6.10 16.70 1.05
N ILE A 210 5.04 16.08 1.55
CA ILE A 210 4.49 14.82 1.01
C ILE A 210 3.15 15.18 0.39
N THR A 211 2.97 14.93 -0.90
CA THR A 211 1.69 15.12 -1.59
C THR A 211 1.17 13.76 -2.01
N VAL A 212 -0.02 13.41 -1.54
CA VAL A 212 -0.74 12.20 -1.95
C VAL A 212 -1.82 12.59 -2.94
N ARG A 213 -1.80 11.98 -4.13
CA ARG A 213 -2.77 12.23 -5.20
C ARG A 213 -3.55 10.97 -5.51
N PHE A 214 -4.87 11.07 -5.46
CA PHE A 214 -5.76 10.01 -5.91
C PHE A 214 -6.13 10.27 -7.38
N GLY A 215 -5.87 9.29 -8.24
CA GLY A 215 -6.17 9.36 -9.66
C GLY A 215 -7.57 8.86 -10.01
N THR A 216 -7.76 8.59 -11.30
CA THR A 216 -9.05 8.12 -11.83
C THR A 216 -9.27 6.64 -11.49
N ALA A 217 -10.51 6.27 -11.21
CA ALA A 217 -10.85 4.87 -10.98
C ALA A 217 -10.83 4.07 -12.29
N HIS A 218 -10.02 3.03 -12.36
CA HIS A 218 -9.96 2.08 -13.46
C HIS A 218 -10.78 0.83 -13.15
N TYR A 219 -11.27 0.17 -14.19
CA TYR A 219 -12.08 -1.04 -14.09
C TYR A 219 -11.62 -2.06 -15.15
N PHE A 220 -11.93 -3.34 -14.94
CA PHE A 220 -11.79 -4.31 -16.02
C PHE A 220 -12.84 -4.07 -17.10
N GLU A 221 -12.39 -3.77 -18.33
CA GLU A 221 -13.22 -3.53 -19.53
C GLU A 221 -12.87 -4.49 -20.67
N GLY A 222 -12.40 -5.68 -20.35
CA GLY A 222 -12.00 -6.71 -21.30
C GLY A 222 -10.49 -6.92 -21.45
N GLN A 223 -9.66 -5.95 -21.01
CA GLN A 223 -8.20 -6.04 -21.05
C GLN A 223 -7.67 -7.16 -20.12
N SER A 224 -6.42 -7.53 -20.32
CA SER A 224 -5.69 -8.44 -19.43
C SER A 224 -5.38 -7.77 -18.07
N ALA A 225 -5.01 -8.58 -17.07
CA ALA A 225 -4.56 -8.05 -15.80
C ALA A 225 -3.25 -7.24 -15.93
N ARG A 226 -2.39 -7.64 -16.86
CA ARG A 226 -1.13 -6.93 -17.15
C ARG A 226 -1.39 -5.57 -17.74
N GLU A 227 -2.21 -5.47 -18.78
CA GLU A 227 -2.55 -4.20 -19.42
C GLU A 227 -3.20 -3.23 -18.42
N LEU A 228 -4.14 -3.68 -17.60
CA LEU A 228 -4.76 -2.84 -16.58
C LEU A 228 -3.74 -2.42 -15.51
N ALA A 229 -2.83 -3.30 -15.12
CA ALA A 229 -1.77 -2.97 -14.16
C ALA A 229 -0.84 -1.87 -14.71
N GLU A 230 -0.48 -1.96 -16.00
CA GLU A 230 0.35 -0.97 -16.68
C GLU A 230 -0.35 0.39 -16.76
N GLU A 231 -1.63 0.44 -17.15
CA GLU A 231 -2.42 1.67 -17.18
C GLU A 231 -2.47 2.35 -15.80
N VAL A 232 -2.82 1.58 -14.76
CA VAL A 232 -2.93 2.06 -13.37
C VAL A 232 -1.58 2.57 -12.86
N MET A 233 -0.50 1.82 -13.08
CA MET A 233 0.82 2.19 -12.58
C MET A 233 1.46 3.34 -13.37
N LYS A 234 1.15 3.47 -14.66
CA LYS A 234 1.56 4.63 -15.46
C LYS A 234 0.94 5.92 -14.93
N GLU A 235 -0.36 5.89 -14.59
CA GLU A 235 -1.02 7.03 -13.95
C GLU A 235 -0.45 7.30 -12.56
N ALA A 236 -0.24 6.27 -11.73
CA ALA A 236 0.33 6.42 -10.39
C ALA A 236 1.76 7.01 -10.42
N ALA A 237 2.59 6.61 -11.39
CA ALA A 237 3.91 7.18 -11.63
C ALA A 237 3.83 8.66 -11.99
N ALA A 238 2.97 9.02 -12.93
CA ALA A 238 2.74 10.41 -13.33
C ALA A 238 2.27 11.28 -12.16
N LEU A 239 1.33 10.77 -11.34
CA LEU A 239 0.86 11.44 -10.13
C LEU A 239 1.95 11.58 -9.05
N SER A 240 2.96 10.71 -9.06
CA SER A 240 4.12 10.75 -8.15
C SER A 240 5.26 11.63 -8.67
N GLY A 241 5.18 12.09 -9.92
CA GLY A 241 6.26 12.85 -10.59
C GLY A 241 7.50 12.00 -10.85
N ILE A 242 7.34 10.72 -11.17
CA ILE A 242 8.42 9.79 -11.53
C ILE A 242 8.16 9.16 -12.90
N GLU A 243 9.20 8.58 -13.49
CA GLU A 243 9.13 7.94 -14.80
C GLU A 243 8.47 6.55 -14.74
N PHE A 244 7.91 6.11 -15.84
CA PHE A 244 7.35 4.78 -16.01
C PHE A 244 8.13 4.06 -17.10
N GLU A 245 8.84 3.00 -16.76
CA GLU A 245 9.75 2.24 -17.62
C GLU A 245 9.39 0.75 -17.74
N ALA A 246 8.31 0.28 -17.05
CA ALA A 246 7.91 -1.12 -16.97
C ALA A 246 7.18 -1.63 -18.23
#